data_e1ab8700b93e44ffd34ef6feb8b324f8
#
_entry.id   e1ab8700b93e44ffd34ef6feb8b324f8
#
_cell.length_a   1.000
_cell.length_b   1.000
_cell.length_c   1.000
_cell.angle_alpha   90.00
_cell.angle_beta   90.00
_cell.angle_gamma   90.00
#
_symmetry.space_group_name_H-M   'P 1'
#
loop_
_entity.id
_entity.type
_entity.pdbx_description
1 polymer ?
#
loop_
_entity_poly.entity_id
_entity_poly.type
_entity_poly.pdbx_seq_one_letter_code
_entity_poly.pdbx_strand_id
1 'polypeptide(L)'
;GAVMPVEKIGAMIQEKCPKALYHVDAIQAFGKYRIYPKKWNIHLLSVSSHKIHGPKGVGFLYINSKAKVQPLILGGGQQNGMRSGTDNVPGIAGLGVAAKMMYQNFDEKVEHLYQLKERMAEGLSKIDDVVINGMPVREGAPHILSVSFLGIRSEVLLHTLEDRNIYVSAGSA
;
A
#
# COMPACT_ATOMS: atom_id res chain seq x y z
N GLY A 1 -9.68 -0.12 4.78
CA GLY A 1 -8.73 -1.20 4.91
C GLY A 1 -8.06 -1.24 6.27
N ALA A 2 -7.75 -2.45 6.73
CA ALA A 2 -7.02 -2.65 7.97
C ALA A 2 -5.58 -2.16 7.84
N VAL A 3 -5.05 -1.57 8.90
CA VAL A 3 -3.66 -1.15 9.00
C VAL A 3 -2.94 -2.04 10.00
N MET A 4 -1.93 -2.76 9.53
CA MET A 4 -1.13 -3.63 10.41
C MET A 4 -0.19 -2.79 11.29
N PRO A 5 -0.04 -3.13 12.59
CA PRO A 5 0.83 -2.40 13.52
C PRO A 5 2.31 -2.75 13.29
N VAL A 6 2.84 -2.38 12.12
CA VAL A 6 4.16 -2.78 11.59
C VAL A 6 5.30 -2.46 12.56
N GLU A 7 5.26 -1.28 13.21
CA GLU A 7 6.27 -0.87 14.20
C GLU A 7 6.28 -1.83 15.42
N LYS A 8 5.10 -2.15 15.95
CA LYS A 8 4.96 -3.06 17.09
C LYS A 8 5.41 -4.48 16.72
N ILE A 9 5.04 -4.95 15.53
CA ILE A 9 5.45 -6.27 15.03
C ILE A 9 6.97 -6.33 14.89
N GLY A 10 7.61 -5.30 14.33
CA GLY A 10 9.06 -5.23 14.21
C GLY A 10 9.78 -5.26 15.56
N ALA A 11 9.25 -4.56 16.57
CA ALA A 11 9.78 -4.63 17.94
C ALA A 11 9.64 -6.02 18.55
N MET A 12 8.48 -6.68 18.40
CA MET A 12 8.25 -8.03 18.87
C MET A 12 9.17 -9.08 18.22
N ILE A 13 9.38 -8.95 16.90
CA ILE A 13 10.31 -9.85 16.17
C ILE A 13 11.73 -9.67 16.70
N GLN A 14 12.17 -8.41 16.88
CA GLN A 14 13.51 -8.13 17.40
C GLN A 14 13.73 -8.70 18.81
N GLU A 15 12.70 -8.69 19.66
CA GLU A 15 12.75 -9.23 21.02
C GLU A 15 12.70 -10.75 21.04
N LYS A 16 11.71 -11.35 20.36
CA LYS A 16 11.39 -12.77 20.50
C LYS A 16 12.07 -13.68 19.48
N CYS A 17 12.37 -13.16 18.29
CA CYS A 17 12.92 -13.91 17.17
C CYS A 17 13.99 -13.10 16.42
N PRO A 18 15.10 -12.67 17.07
CA PRO A 18 16.06 -11.72 16.48
C PRO A 18 16.79 -12.23 15.22
N LYS A 19 16.66 -13.52 14.91
CA LYS A 19 17.20 -14.14 13.69
C LYS A 19 16.21 -14.14 12.53
N ALA A 20 14.92 -13.84 12.78
CA ALA A 20 13.91 -13.80 11.74
C ALA A 20 14.06 -12.54 10.89
N LEU A 21 13.91 -12.69 9.58
CA LEU A 21 13.82 -11.55 8.67
C LEU A 21 12.38 -11.05 8.63
N TYR A 22 12.21 -9.73 8.79
CA TYR A 22 10.92 -9.07 8.71
C TYR A 22 10.77 -8.40 7.36
N HIS A 23 9.90 -8.94 6.53
CA HIS A 23 9.52 -8.37 5.24
C HIS A 23 8.14 -7.72 5.35
N VAL A 24 8.03 -6.50 4.87
CA VAL A 24 6.77 -5.74 4.80
C VAL A 24 6.42 -5.49 3.35
N ASP A 25 5.25 -5.95 2.94
CA ASP A 25 4.62 -5.48 1.71
C ASP A 25 4.00 -4.11 1.99
N ALA A 26 4.62 -3.06 1.45
CA ALA A 26 4.18 -1.68 1.62
C ALA A 26 3.50 -1.12 0.36
N ILE A 27 3.10 -2.00 -0.58
CA ILE A 27 2.54 -1.58 -1.87
C ILE A 27 1.35 -0.65 -1.68
N GLN A 28 0.46 -0.95 -0.74
CA GLN A 28 -0.70 -0.10 -0.44
C GLN A 28 -0.42 1.03 0.56
N ALA A 29 0.68 0.94 1.32
CA ALA A 29 1.00 1.90 2.38
C ALA A 29 1.94 3.03 1.93
N PHE A 30 2.84 2.75 0.98
CA PHE A 30 3.82 3.73 0.50
C PHE A 30 3.12 4.95 -0.12
N GLY A 31 3.54 6.14 0.30
CA GLY A 31 2.91 7.39 -0.11
C GLY A 31 1.60 7.74 0.61
N LYS A 32 1.10 6.88 1.54
CA LYS A 32 -0.05 7.14 2.42
C LYS A 32 0.35 7.16 3.89
N TYR A 33 1.51 6.60 4.20
CA TYR A 33 2.12 6.59 5.52
C TYR A 33 3.59 6.99 5.44
N ARG A 34 4.11 7.59 6.51
CA ARG A 34 5.56 7.77 6.70
C ARG A 34 6.12 6.46 7.22
N ILE A 35 6.98 5.81 6.45
CA ILE A 35 7.56 4.52 6.78
C ILE A 35 9.03 4.72 7.15
N TYR A 36 9.43 4.17 8.29
CA TYR A 36 10.80 4.27 8.82
C TYR A 36 11.44 2.88 8.97
N PRO A 37 11.93 2.25 7.88
CA PRO A 37 12.34 0.84 7.90
C PRO A 37 13.38 0.51 8.96
N LYS A 38 14.39 1.37 9.15
CA LYS A 38 15.43 1.16 10.17
C LYS A 38 14.88 1.25 11.60
N LYS A 39 14.01 2.24 11.86
CA LYS A 39 13.40 2.45 13.17
C LYS A 39 12.47 1.29 13.56
N TRP A 40 11.76 0.73 12.57
CA TRP A 40 10.78 -0.34 12.78
C TRP A 40 11.35 -1.74 12.59
N ASN A 41 12.67 -1.88 12.55
CA ASN A 41 13.37 -3.17 12.36
C ASN A 41 12.91 -3.94 11.11
N ILE A 42 12.51 -3.25 10.05
CA ILE A 42 12.15 -3.85 8.78
C ILE A 42 13.44 -4.25 8.04
N HIS A 43 13.52 -5.51 7.65
CA HIS A 43 14.64 -6.04 6.89
C HIS A 43 14.46 -5.91 5.39
N LEU A 44 13.23 -6.11 4.91
CA LEU A 44 12.85 -6.04 3.51
C LEU A 44 11.52 -5.27 3.39
N LEU A 45 11.41 -4.42 2.35
CA LEU A 45 10.16 -3.70 2.09
C LEU A 45 9.91 -3.59 0.59
N SER A 46 8.74 -4.07 0.15
CA SER A 46 8.32 -4.04 -1.25
C SER A 46 7.41 -2.86 -1.56
N VAL A 47 7.63 -2.22 -2.70
CA VAL A 47 6.80 -1.12 -3.22
C VAL A 47 6.60 -1.28 -4.71
N SER A 48 5.38 -0.97 -5.19
CA SER A 48 5.04 -0.93 -6.62
C SER A 48 4.67 0.48 -7.07
N SER A 49 5.24 0.89 -8.19
CA SER A 49 5.09 2.24 -8.75
C SER A 49 3.63 2.59 -9.09
N HIS A 50 2.89 1.67 -9.69
CA HIS A 50 1.51 1.91 -10.14
C HIS A 50 0.50 2.20 -9.01
N LYS A 51 0.84 1.91 -7.76
CA LYS A 51 0.02 2.25 -6.58
C LYS A 51 0.23 3.67 -6.07
N ILE A 52 1.20 4.38 -6.63
CA ILE A 52 1.50 5.79 -6.36
C ILE A 52 1.48 6.65 -7.63
N HIS A 53 0.68 6.25 -8.62
CA HIS A 53 0.50 6.95 -9.90
C HIS A 53 1.75 6.97 -10.79
N GLY A 54 2.72 6.10 -10.54
CA GLY A 54 3.88 5.92 -11.40
C GLY A 54 3.67 4.82 -12.46
N PRO A 55 4.67 4.55 -13.29
CA PRO A 55 4.58 3.56 -14.37
C PRO A 55 4.31 2.14 -13.86
N LYS A 56 3.58 1.34 -14.64
CA LYS A 56 3.41 -0.10 -14.42
C LYS A 56 4.72 -0.85 -14.71
N GLY A 57 4.88 -2.04 -14.13
CA GLY A 57 6.04 -2.90 -14.35
C GLY A 57 7.32 -2.45 -13.63
N VAL A 58 7.22 -1.48 -12.73
CA VAL A 58 8.34 -0.94 -11.95
C VAL A 58 7.98 -0.92 -10.46
N GLY A 59 8.96 -1.20 -9.63
CA GLY A 59 8.88 -1.14 -8.19
C GLY A 59 10.27 -1.14 -7.58
N PHE A 60 10.36 -1.16 -6.27
CA PHE A 60 11.62 -1.36 -5.58
C PHE A 60 11.49 -2.28 -4.38
N LEU A 61 12.59 -2.92 -4.04
CA LEU A 61 12.79 -3.66 -2.81
C LEU A 61 13.85 -2.93 -1.97
N TYR A 62 13.43 -2.44 -0.80
CA TYR A 62 14.40 -2.02 0.21
C TYR A 62 14.99 -3.25 0.88
N ILE A 63 16.31 -3.30 1.01
CA ILE A 63 17.05 -4.35 1.69
C ILE A 63 17.92 -3.69 2.76
N ASN A 64 17.67 -4.06 4.02
CA ASN A 64 18.52 -3.63 5.12
C ASN A 64 19.89 -4.31 5.03
N SER A 65 20.96 -3.58 5.37
CA SER A 65 22.33 -4.12 5.32
C SER A 65 22.58 -5.37 6.16
N LYS A 66 21.70 -5.64 7.15
CA LYS A 66 21.75 -6.85 7.97
C LYS A 66 21.06 -8.05 7.30
N ALA A 67 20.24 -7.84 6.27
CA ALA A 67 19.55 -8.90 5.57
C ALA A 67 20.46 -9.48 4.47
N LYS A 68 20.75 -10.77 4.56
CA LYS A 68 21.46 -11.50 3.52
C LYS A 68 20.46 -12.11 2.56
N VAL A 69 20.34 -11.54 1.37
CA VAL A 69 19.44 -11.99 0.30
C VAL A 69 20.30 -12.47 -0.87
N GLN A 70 19.97 -13.63 -1.40
CA GLN A 70 20.62 -14.13 -2.61
C GLN A 70 19.85 -13.68 -3.85
N PRO A 71 20.53 -13.26 -4.93
CA PRO A 71 19.88 -12.91 -6.18
C PRO A 71 19.23 -14.15 -6.80
N LEU A 72 18.01 -13.98 -7.33
CA LEU A 72 17.28 -15.03 -8.03
C LEU A 72 17.58 -15.00 -9.55
N ILE A 73 17.70 -13.80 -10.11
CA ILE A 73 17.98 -13.61 -11.55
C ILE A 73 19.45 -13.26 -11.70
N LEU A 74 20.21 -14.25 -12.14
CA LEU A 74 21.66 -14.17 -12.33
C LEU A 74 22.03 -13.66 -13.73
N GLY A 75 23.26 -13.13 -13.90
CA GLY A 75 23.80 -12.66 -15.18
C GLY A 75 24.73 -11.47 -15.01
N GLY A 76 24.34 -10.28 -15.51
CA GLY A 76 25.14 -9.06 -15.39
C GLY A 76 25.12 -8.47 -13.98
N GLY A 77 25.85 -7.36 -13.79
CA GLY A 77 26.01 -6.70 -12.49
C GLY A 77 24.94 -5.67 -12.12
N GLN A 78 23.81 -5.61 -12.84
CA GLN A 78 22.76 -4.63 -12.60
C GLN A 78 22.21 -4.76 -11.18
N GLN A 79 21.73 -3.65 -10.62
CA GLN A 79 21.22 -3.55 -9.24
C GLN A 79 22.22 -4.12 -8.21
N ASN A 80 23.52 -3.82 -8.38
CA ASN A 80 24.61 -4.36 -7.55
C ASN A 80 24.64 -5.91 -7.52
N GLY A 81 24.31 -6.56 -8.62
CA GLY A 81 24.25 -8.01 -8.75
C GLY A 81 22.98 -8.66 -8.20
N MET A 82 22.07 -7.89 -7.63
CA MET A 82 20.85 -8.43 -7.01
C MET A 82 19.76 -8.82 -8.02
N ARG A 83 19.74 -8.16 -9.18
CA ARG A 83 18.77 -8.45 -10.22
C ARG A 83 19.36 -8.10 -11.58
N SER A 84 19.78 -9.12 -12.29
CA SER A 84 20.39 -8.97 -13.61
C SER A 84 19.38 -8.62 -14.69
N GLY A 85 19.86 -7.98 -15.75
CA GLY A 85 19.08 -7.49 -16.88
C GLY A 85 19.14 -5.97 -16.97
N THR A 86 19.04 -5.44 -18.17
CA THR A 86 19.09 -3.99 -18.44
C THR A 86 18.05 -3.25 -17.60
N ASP A 87 18.48 -2.18 -16.95
CA ASP A 87 17.61 -1.36 -16.10
C ASP A 87 16.55 -0.65 -16.94
N ASN A 88 15.30 -0.69 -16.48
CA ASN A 88 14.20 0.10 -17.04
C ASN A 88 14.34 1.56 -16.57
N VAL A 89 15.33 2.27 -17.09
CA VAL A 89 15.66 3.64 -16.69
C VAL A 89 14.46 4.60 -16.77
N PRO A 90 13.64 4.61 -17.85
CA PRO A 90 12.46 5.47 -17.91
C PRO A 90 11.43 5.15 -16.81
N GLY A 91 11.19 3.86 -16.55
CA GLY A 91 10.27 3.44 -15.50
C GLY A 91 10.77 3.80 -14.10
N ILE A 92 12.07 3.62 -13.84
CA ILE A 92 12.72 3.99 -12.58
C ILE A 92 12.65 5.50 -12.34
N ALA A 93 12.93 6.30 -13.38
CA ALA A 93 12.80 7.76 -13.31
C ALA A 93 11.36 8.19 -13.00
N GLY A 94 10.37 7.58 -13.68
CA GLY A 94 8.95 7.82 -13.44
C GLY A 94 8.51 7.45 -12.00
N LEU A 95 9.01 6.31 -11.47
CA LEU A 95 8.80 5.94 -10.06
C LEU A 95 9.38 7.00 -9.11
N GLY A 96 10.59 7.51 -9.39
CA GLY A 96 11.24 8.55 -8.59
C GLY A 96 10.40 9.83 -8.54
N VAL A 97 9.88 10.27 -9.69
CA VAL A 97 8.99 11.43 -9.78
C VAL A 97 7.69 11.19 -9.00
N ALA A 98 7.05 10.03 -9.20
CA ALA A 98 5.83 9.67 -8.49
C ALA A 98 6.03 9.66 -6.97
N ALA A 99 7.11 9.04 -6.49
CA ALA A 99 7.45 9.03 -5.07
C ALA A 99 7.66 10.44 -4.52
N LYS A 100 8.42 11.30 -5.22
CA LYS A 100 8.61 12.70 -4.84
C LYS A 100 7.28 13.45 -4.71
N MET A 101 6.41 13.30 -5.70
CA MET A 101 5.09 13.95 -5.72
C MET A 101 4.19 13.47 -4.57
N MET A 102 4.23 12.17 -4.22
CA MET A 102 3.43 11.64 -3.11
C MET A 102 3.80 12.25 -1.77
N TYR A 103 5.09 12.47 -1.51
CA TYR A 103 5.57 13.06 -0.24
C TYR A 103 5.59 14.59 -0.23
N GLN A 104 5.31 15.25 -1.35
CA GLN A 104 5.09 16.68 -1.43
C GLN A 104 3.73 17.04 -0.82
N ASN A 105 3.66 17.97 0.15
CA ASN A 105 2.45 18.32 0.91
C ASN A 105 1.74 17.07 1.49
N PHE A 106 2.54 16.15 2.01
CA PHE A 106 2.09 14.82 2.43
C PHE A 106 0.93 14.85 3.41
N ASP A 107 1.07 15.63 4.50
CA ASP A 107 0.09 15.63 5.58
C ASP A 107 -1.26 16.21 5.13
N GLU A 108 -1.24 17.24 4.28
CA GLU A 108 -2.43 17.83 3.67
C GLU A 108 -3.16 16.82 2.77
N LYS A 109 -2.42 16.11 1.93
CA LYS A 109 -2.99 15.08 1.04
C LYS A 109 -3.62 13.92 1.82
N VAL A 110 -2.95 13.45 2.86
CA VAL A 110 -3.46 12.36 3.70
C VAL A 110 -4.71 12.81 4.46
N GLU A 111 -4.70 14.04 5.00
CA GLU A 111 -5.88 14.62 5.66
C GLU A 111 -7.05 14.74 4.70
N HIS A 112 -6.81 15.21 3.47
CA HIS A 112 -7.85 15.28 2.44
C HIS A 112 -8.47 13.90 2.14
N LEU A 113 -7.65 12.83 2.06
CA LEU A 113 -8.16 11.47 1.88
C LEU A 113 -9.04 11.03 3.05
N TYR A 114 -8.67 11.36 4.29
CA TYR A 114 -9.51 11.05 5.46
C TYR A 114 -10.84 11.81 5.42
N GLN A 115 -10.84 13.09 5.06
CA GLN A 115 -12.07 13.88 4.93
C GLN A 115 -13.02 13.30 3.88
N LEU A 116 -12.49 12.89 2.72
CA LEU A 116 -13.29 12.21 1.69
C LEU A 116 -13.87 10.89 2.18
N LYS A 117 -13.05 10.10 2.88
CA LYS A 117 -13.46 8.81 3.44
C LYS A 117 -14.54 8.98 4.52
N GLU A 118 -14.40 9.97 5.40
CA GLU A 118 -15.40 10.32 6.43
C GLU A 118 -16.72 10.71 5.79
N ARG A 119 -16.68 11.63 4.84
CA ARG A 119 -17.86 12.07 4.11
C ARG A 119 -18.58 10.91 3.42
N MET A 120 -17.82 10.00 2.79
CA MET A 120 -18.39 8.83 2.15
C MET A 120 -18.99 7.86 3.16
N ALA A 121 -18.30 7.57 4.26
CA ALA A 121 -18.79 6.68 5.31
C ALA A 121 -20.06 7.24 5.95
N GLU A 122 -20.08 8.54 6.26
CA GLU A 122 -21.26 9.21 6.82
C GLU A 122 -22.47 9.16 5.88
N GLY A 123 -22.24 9.39 4.57
CA GLY A 123 -23.30 9.29 3.57
C GLY A 123 -23.87 7.89 3.44
N LEU A 124 -22.99 6.88 3.39
CA LEU A 124 -23.37 5.47 3.24
C LEU A 124 -24.06 4.93 4.50
N SER A 125 -23.69 5.39 5.68
CA SER A 125 -24.32 4.97 6.94
C SER A 125 -25.80 5.41 7.10
N LYS A 126 -26.29 6.29 6.21
CA LYS A 126 -27.70 6.71 6.16
C LYS A 126 -28.56 5.79 5.30
N ILE A 127 -27.96 4.83 4.62
CA ILE A 127 -28.67 3.84 3.78
C ILE A 127 -28.91 2.60 4.63
N ASP A 128 -30.14 2.11 4.63
CA ASP A 128 -30.51 0.88 5.33
C ASP A 128 -29.70 -0.31 4.79
N ASP A 129 -29.43 -1.26 5.66
CA ASP A 129 -28.69 -2.49 5.34
C ASP A 129 -27.25 -2.27 4.80
N VAL A 130 -26.64 -1.12 5.11
CA VAL A 130 -25.24 -0.84 4.80
C VAL A 130 -24.38 -0.95 6.05
N VAL A 131 -23.27 -1.67 5.94
CA VAL A 131 -22.29 -1.86 7.02
C VAL A 131 -20.93 -1.38 6.56
N ILE A 132 -20.35 -0.43 7.30
CA ILE A 132 -18.95 -0.02 7.12
C ILE A 132 -18.06 -1.03 7.84
N ASN A 133 -17.17 -1.70 7.08
CA ASN A 133 -16.32 -2.74 7.62
C ASN A 133 -14.98 -2.18 8.13
N GLY A 134 -14.48 -2.81 9.21
CA GLY A 134 -13.12 -2.60 9.72
C GLY A 134 -13.06 -1.63 10.90
N MET A 135 -11.89 -1.01 11.05
CA MET A 135 -11.59 -0.05 12.12
C MET A 135 -12.37 1.27 11.94
N PRO A 136 -12.51 2.08 13.00
CA PRO A 136 -13.00 3.45 12.87
C PRO A 136 -12.31 4.18 11.72
N VAL A 137 -13.01 5.08 11.04
CA VAL A 137 -12.59 5.64 9.74
C VAL A 137 -11.16 6.16 9.77
N ARG A 138 -10.78 6.90 10.83
CA ARG A 138 -9.43 7.48 10.97
C ARG A 138 -8.35 6.51 11.45
N GLU A 139 -8.73 5.34 11.95
CA GLU A 139 -7.77 4.30 12.37
C GLU A 139 -7.44 3.33 11.22
N GLY A 140 -8.25 3.30 10.17
CA GLY A 140 -8.02 2.53 8.96
C GLY A 140 -7.24 3.29 7.90
N ALA A 141 -6.92 2.61 6.79
CA ALA A 141 -6.21 3.23 5.66
C ALA A 141 -7.00 4.41 5.07
N PRO A 142 -6.34 5.57 4.82
CA PRO A 142 -7.03 6.79 4.41
C PRO A 142 -7.72 6.67 3.05
N HIS A 143 -7.20 5.85 2.16
CA HIS A 143 -7.63 5.70 0.76
C HIS A 143 -8.53 4.48 0.51
N ILE A 144 -8.92 3.74 1.55
CA ILE A 144 -9.74 2.52 1.41
C ILE A 144 -10.92 2.58 2.37
N LEU A 145 -12.12 2.47 1.83
CA LEU A 145 -13.35 2.24 2.57
C LEU A 145 -13.93 0.90 2.12
N SER A 146 -14.13 -0.03 3.06
CA SER A 146 -14.77 -1.30 2.80
C SER A 146 -16.20 -1.26 3.30
N VAL A 147 -17.15 -1.62 2.44
CA VAL A 147 -18.59 -1.50 2.70
C VAL A 147 -19.28 -2.79 2.29
N SER A 148 -20.18 -3.27 3.12
CA SER A 148 -21.09 -4.35 2.79
C SER A 148 -22.52 -3.79 2.62
N PHE A 149 -23.16 -4.18 1.52
CA PHE A 149 -24.56 -3.93 1.24
C PHE A 149 -25.30 -5.25 1.44
N LEU A 150 -26.02 -5.38 2.56
CA LEU A 150 -26.66 -6.63 2.92
C LEU A 150 -27.80 -6.95 1.94
N GLY A 151 -27.90 -8.22 1.55
CA GLY A 151 -28.91 -8.68 0.59
C GLY A 151 -28.61 -8.39 -0.89
N ILE A 152 -27.53 -7.67 -1.19
CA ILE A 152 -27.12 -7.36 -2.57
C ILE A 152 -25.84 -8.14 -2.93
N ARG A 153 -25.84 -8.82 -4.08
CA ARG A 153 -24.63 -9.46 -4.60
C ARG A 153 -23.65 -8.40 -5.07
N SER A 154 -22.40 -8.48 -4.60
CA SER A 154 -21.35 -7.48 -4.87
C SER A 154 -21.08 -7.25 -6.37
N GLU A 155 -21.11 -8.32 -7.18
CA GLU A 155 -20.94 -8.22 -8.64
C GLU A 155 -22.06 -7.44 -9.31
N VAL A 156 -23.32 -7.66 -8.88
CA VAL A 156 -24.48 -6.94 -9.41
C VAL A 156 -24.37 -5.45 -9.08
N LEU A 157 -24.02 -5.13 -7.83
CA LEU A 157 -23.81 -3.75 -7.40
C LEU A 157 -22.67 -3.09 -8.17
N LEU A 158 -21.53 -3.80 -8.36
CA LEU A 158 -20.37 -3.30 -9.10
C LEU A 158 -20.80 -2.86 -10.52
N HIS A 159 -21.43 -3.74 -11.29
CA HIS A 159 -21.85 -3.42 -12.67
C HIS A 159 -22.91 -2.31 -12.71
N THR A 160 -23.86 -2.30 -11.75
CA THR A 160 -24.86 -1.22 -11.66
C THR A 160 -24.23 0.16 -11.40
N LEU A 161 -23.13 0.20 -10.64
CA LEU A 161 -22.37 1.42 -10.38
C LEU A 161 -21.50 1.82 -11.58
N GLU A 162 -20.90 0.86 -12.28
CA GLU A 162 -20.15 1.08 -13.53
C GLU A 162 -21.01 1.77 -14.60
N ASP A 163 -22.26 1.34 -14.77
CA ASP A 163 -23.23 1.96 -15.67
C ASP A 163 -23.50 3.44 -15.36
N ARG A 164 -23.16 3.86 -14.15
CA ARG A 164 -23.26 5.25 -13.67
C ARG A 164 -21.91 5.95 -13.54
N ASN A 165 -20.85 5.38 -14.13
CA ASN A 165 -19.46 5.86 -14.03
C ASN A 165 -18.93 5.94 -12.59
N ILE A 166 -19.40 5.06 -11.71
CA ILE A 166 -18.89 4.90 -10.35
C ILE A 166 -18.12 3.58 -10.29
N TYR A 167 -16.81 3.68 -10.16
CA TYR A 167 -15.92 2.52 -10.21
C TYR A 167 -15.54 2.08 -8.79
N VAL A 168 -15.85 0.82 -8.47
CA VAL A 168 -15.56 0.19 -7.17
C VAL A 168 -14.91 -1.18 -7.42
N SER A 169 -14.43 -1.84 -6.37
CA SER A 169 -13.94 -3.22 -6.41
C SER A 169 -14.84 -4.12 -5.59
N ALA A 170 -15.15 -5.30 -6.09
CA ALA A 170 -15.76 -6.39 -5.33
C ALA A 170 -14.65 -7.38 -4.98
N GLY A 171 -14.22 -7.42 -3.72
CA GLY A 171 -13.15 -8.29 -3.25
C GLY A 171 -11.90 -7.56 -2.76
N SER A 172 -10.78 -8.28 -2.60
CA SER A 172 -9.52 -7.67 -2.18
C SER A 172 -8.86 -6.91 -3.34
N ALA A 173 -8.31 -5.74 -3.04
CA ALA A 173 -7.52 -4.96 -3.97
C ALA A 173 -6.11 -5.53 -4.13
#